data_ff2e3ffebd6ec27b93ef451bc8644763
#
_entry.id   ff2e3ffebd6ec27b93ef451bc8644763
#
_cell.length_a   1.000
_cell.length_b   1.000
_cell.length_c   1.000
_cell.angle_alpha   90.00
_cell.angle_beta   90.00
_cell.angle_gamma   90.00
#
_symmetry.space_group_name_H-M   'P 1'
#
loop_
_entity.id
_entity.type
_entity.pdbx_description
1 polymer ?
#
loop_
_entity_poly.entity_id
_entity_poly.type
_entity_poly.pdbx_seq_one_letter_code
_entity_poly.pdbx_strand_id
1 'polypeptide(L)'
;MTGYVGNIEKQTLKNNYFRQVLFTGEKAQLVVMCLQRGEEIGNEVHHEVDQFFRIEQGEAKFIFHQKEEHVVHDGEAVMVPAGTFHNVINTGRGKLKLYKIYSPPNHPDGTVHKSKADADKAEEEHHSH
;
A
#
# COMPACT_ATOMS: atom_id res chain seq x y z
N MET A 1 20.27 -12.18 -5.72
CA MET A 1 20.48 -10.79 -5.32
C MET A 1 20.30 -10.65 -3.83
N THR A 2 21.23 -9.99 -3.17
CA THR A 2 21.21 -9.90 -1.69
C THR A 2 20.12 -8.97 -1.16
N GLY A 3 19.76 -7.94 -1.91
CA GLY A 3 18.76 -6.95 -1.49
C GLY A 3 18.08 -6.33 -2.69
N TYR A 4 17.39 -5.23 -2.48
CA TYR A 4 16.74 -4.48 -3.53
C TYR A 4 17.52 -3.20 -3.82
N VAL A 5 17.84 -2.99 -5.11
CA VAL A 5 18.44 -1.75 -5.60
C VAL A 5 17.70 -1.36 -6.87
N GLY A 6 17.17 -0.16 -6.93
CA GLY A 6 16.44 0.30 -8.10
C GLY A 6 15.95 1.73 -7.94
N ASN A 7 15.40 2.28 -9.02
CA ASN A 7 14.76 3.59 -8.99
C ASN A 7 13.32 3.41 -8.53
N ILE A 8 13.08 3.61 -7.24
CA ILE A 8 11.75 3.34 -6.65
C ILE A 8 10.67 4.26 -7.20
N GLU A 9 10.98 5.52 -7.49
CA GLU A 9 10.02 6.43 -8.11
C GLU A 9 9.57 5.88 -9.47
N LYS A 10 10.53 5.48 -10.30
CA LYS A 10 10.26 4.94 -11.63
C LYS A 10 9.44 3.66 -11.56
N GLN A 11 9.80 2.76 -10.64
CA GLN A 11 9.06 1.50 -10.44
C GLN A 11 7.62 1.78 -10.01
N THR A 12 7.43 2.74 -9.12
CA THR A 12 6.11 3.13 -8.61
C THR A 12 5.25 3.73 -9.73
N LEU A 13 5.80 4.67 -10.49
CA LEU A 13 5.08 5.32 -11.58
C LEU A 13 4.72 4.38 -12.73
N LYS A 14 5.55 3.38 -12.96
CA LYS A 14 5.34 2.37 -13.99
C LYS A 14 4.30 1.34 -13.60
N ASN A 15 4.09 1.11 -12.30
CA ASN A 15 3.20 0.07 -11.81
C ASN A 15 1.72 0.43 -12.02
N ASN A 16 0.97 -0.49 -12.63
CA ASN A 16 -0.48 -0.37 -12.81
C ASN A 16 -1.25 -1.46 -12.06
N TYR A 17 -0.55 -2.33 -11.34
CA TYR A 17 -1.21 -3.35 -10.54
C TYR A 17 -1.65 -2.76 -9.20
N PHE A 18 -2.78 -3.23 -8.69
CA PHE A 18 -3.27 -2.79 -7.39
C PHE A 18 -2.18 -2.98 -6.33
N ARG A 19 -1.54 -4.16 -6.30
CA ARG A 19 -0.47 -4.45 -5.34
C ARG A 19 0.57 -5.36 -5.97
N GLN A 20 1.84 -5.01 -5.80
CA GLN A 20 2.93 -5.87 -6.22
C GLN A 20 4.07 -5.77 -5.21
N VAL A 21 4.43 -6.90 -4.62
CA VAL A 21 5.59 -6.99 -3.73
C VAL A 21 6.85 -6.99 -4.59
N LEU A 22 7.73 -6.01 -4.36
CA LEU A 22 9.00 -5.92 -5.09
C LEU A 22 10.13 -6.65 -4.38
N PHE A 23 10.11 -6.65 -3.04
CA PHE A 23 11.16 -7.29 -2.27
C PHE A 23 10.68 -7.59 -0.85
N THR A 24 11.04 -8.76 -0.35
CA THR A 24 10.74 -9.17 1.01
C THR A 24 12.05 -9.46 1.75
N GLY A 25 12.36 -8.64 2.73
CA GLY A 25 13.47 -8.87 3.63
C GLY A 25 12.99 -9.50 4.93
N GLU A 26 13.89 -9.75 5.84
CA GLU A 26 13.55 -10.31 7.15
C GLU A 26 12.70 -9.34 7.98
N LYS A 27 13.03 -8.06 7.95
CA LYS A 27 12.44 -7.04 8.81
C LYS A 27 11.62 -5.98 8.07
N ALA A 28 11.62 -5.99 6.74
CA ALA A 28 10.92 -4.99 5.94
C ALA A 28 10.54 -5.55 4.58
N GLN A 29 9.44 -5.04 4.02
CA GLN A 29 8.93 -5.48 2.72
C GLN A 29 8.56 -4.27 1.89
N LEU A 30 9.02 -4.21 0.65
CA LEU A 30 8.77 -3.11 -0.27
C LEU A 30 7.66 -3.50 -1.25
N VAL A 31 6.63 -2.66 -1.32
CA VAL A 31 5.42 -2.91 -2.12
C VAL A 31 5.06 -1.66 -2.92
N VAL A 32 4.71 -1.84 -4.20
CA VAL A 32 4.14 -0.76 -5.00
C VAL A 32 2.64 -1.01 -5.17
N MET A 33 1.87 0.08 -5.23
CA MET A 33 0.42 0.02 -5.40
C MET A 33 -0.07 1.07 -6.38
N CYS A 34 -1.14 0.74 -7.10
CA CYS A 34 -1.86 1.66 -7.96
C CYS A 34 -3.36 1.49 -7.67
N LEU A 35 -4.00 2.58 -7.25
CA LEU A 35 -5.43 2.59 -7.01
C LEU A 35 -6.10 3.41 -8.11
N GLN A 36 -7.17 2.86 -8.69
CA GLN A 36 -8.00 3.60 -9.65
C GLN A 36 -8.81 4.65 -8.91
N ARG A 37 -9.36 5.61 -9.65
CA ARG A 37 -10.18 6.67 -9.07
C ARG A 37 -11.29 6.06 -8.21
N GLY A 38 -11.41 6.54 -6.98
CA GLY A 38 -12.45 6.10 -6.04
C GLY A 38 -12.15 4.79 -5.33
N GLU A 39 -11.10 4.08 -5.72
CA GLU A 39 -10.73 2.84 -5.01
C GLU A 39 -10.13 3.15 -3.66
N GLU A 40 -10.24 2.20 -2.77
CA GLU A 40 -9.65 2.28 -1.44
C GLU A 40 -8.95 0.97 -1.09
N ILE A 41 -7.98 1.05 -0.19
CA ILE A 41 -7.34 -0.16 0.31
C ILE A 41 -8.31 -0.92 1.21
N GLY A 42 -9.12 -0.19 1.96
CA GLY A 42 -10.10 -0.73 2.91
C GLY A 42 -9.63 -0.49 4.35
N ASN A 43 -10.59 -0.49 5.25
CA ASN A 43 -10.27 -0.34 6.67
C ASN A 43 -9.48 -1.56 7.15
N GLU A 44 -8.35 -1.31 7.79
CA GLU A 44 -7.50 -2.39 8.30
C GLU A 44 -6.72 -1.94 9.52
N VAL A 45 -6.27 -2.91 10.29
CA VAL A 45 -5.35 -2.70 11.40
C VAL A 45 -4.32 -3.82 11.38
N HIS A 46 -3.05 -3.45 11.53
CA HIS A 46 -1.95 -4.41 11.66
C HIS A 46 -1.33 -4.19 13.02
N HIS A 47 -1.56 -5.12 13.94
CA HIS A 47 -1.17 -4.93 15.34
C HIS A 47 0.34 -4.94 15.59
N GLU A 48 1.10 -5.58 14.72
CA GLU A 48 2.54 -5.75 14.89
C GLU A 48 3.37 -5.22 13.72
N VAL A 49 2.75 -4.44 12.83
CA VAL A 49 3.41 -3.96 11.61
C VAL A 49 3.28 -2.45 11.51
N ASP A 50 4.43 -1.78 11.43
CA ASP A 50 4.46 -0.36 11.04
C ASP A 50 4.43 -0.29 9.52
N GLN A 51 3.81 0.75 8.99
CA GLN A 51 3.73 0.97 7.56
C GLN A 51 4.20 2.38 7.21
N PHE A 52 5.05 2.47 6.20
CA PHE A 52 5.47 3.72 5.59
C PHE A 52 4.84 3.82 4.21
N PHE A 53 4.20 4.94 3.89
CA PHE A 53 3.61 5.22 2.58
C PHE A 53 4.27 6.44 1.98
N ARG A 54 4.64 6.38 0.71
CA ARG A 54 5.09 7.54 -0.06
C ARG A 54 4.21 7.67 -1.29
N ILE A 55 3.60 8.85 -1.47
CA ILE A 55 2.77 9.15 -2.65
C ILE A 55 3.68 9.69 -3.75
N GLU A 56 3.72 9.00 -4.87
CA GLU A 56 4.51 9.45 -6.03
C GLU A 56 3.64 10.17 -7.07
N GLN A 57 2.33 9.83 -7.13
CA GLN A 57 1.41 10.45 -8.07
C GLN A 57 -0.02 10.42 -7.52
N GLY A 58 -0.69 11.55 -7.55
CA GLY A 58 -2.12 11.63 -7.23
C GLY A 58 -2.42 12.17 -5.86
N GLU A 59 -3.65 11.94 -5.42
CA GLU A 59 -4.16 12.43 -4.15
C GLU A 59 -4.76 11.27 -3.35
N ALA A 60 -4.41 11.17 -2.09
CA ALA A 60 -4.93 10.14 -1.21
C ALA A 60 -5.48 10.78 0.07
N LYS A 61 -6.56 10.20 0.59
CA LYS A 61 -7.06 10.53 1.92
C LYS A 61 -6.74 9.36 2.84
N PHE A 62 -5.98 9.63 3.90
CA PHE A 62 -5.72 8.69 4.98
C PHE A 62 -6.67 9.01 6.13
N ILE A 63 -7.37 7.99 6.62
CA ILE A 63 -8.32 8.13 7.72
C ILE A 63 -7.85 7.22 8.86
N PHE A 64 -7.55 7.82 10.02
CA PHE A 64 -7.14 7.09 11.22
C PHE A 64 -8.30 6.98 12.20
N HIS A 65 -8.54 5.79 12.70
CA HIS A 65 -9.57 5.51 13.71
C HIS A 65 -10.97 6.05 13.32
N GLN A 66 -11.24 6.06 12.00
CA GLN A 66 -12.51 6.53 11.41
C GLN A 66 -12.83 8.01 11.70
N LYS A 67 -11.87 8.79 12.17
CA LYS A 67 -12.08 10.19 12.59
C LYS A 67 -11.07 11.17 12.02
N GLU A 68 -9.80 10.83 12.12
CA GLU A 68 -8.71 11.75 11.75
C GLU A 68 -8.39 11.60 10.27
N GLU A 69 -8.65 12.65 9.49
CA GLU A 69 -8.46 12.63 8.04
C GLU A 69 -7.28 13.50 7.62
N HIS A 70 -6.47 12.96 6.72
CA HIS A 70 -5.33 13.68 6.15
C HIS A 70 -5.34 13.49 4.63
N VAL A 71 -5.30 14.58 3.88
CA VAL A 71 -5.18 14.54 2.43
C VAL A 71 -3.72 14.77 2.07
N VAL A 72 -3.15 13.86 1.29
CA VAL A 72 -1.74 13.89 0.92
C VAL A 72 -1.59 13.79 -0.59
N HIS A 73 -0.50 14.34 -1.11
CA HIS A 73 -0.23 14.47 -2.54
C HIS A 73 1.19 14.01 -2.88
N ASP A 74 1.55 14.15 -4.16
CA ASP A 74 2.87 13.81 -4.68
C ASP A 74 3.99 14.29 -3.75
N GLY A 75 4.91 13.41 -3.43
CA GLY A 75 6.08 13.73 -2.63
C GLY A 75 5.87 13.69 -1.14
N GLU A 76 4.63 13.47 -0.69
CA GLU A 76 4.32 13.39 0.74
C GLU A 76 4.33 11.96 1.25
N ALA A 77 4.57 11.81 2.53
CA ALA A 77 4.68 10.51 3.17
C ALA A 77 3.78 10.42 4.39
N VAL A 78 3.37 9.19 4.72
CA VAL A 78 2.57 8.91 5.90
C VAL A 78 3.17 7.69 6.61
N MET A 79 3.35 7.81 7.93
CA MET A 79 3.70 6.67 8.76
C MET A 79 2.44 6.23 9.51
N VAL A 80 2.11 4.95 9.39
CA VAL A 80 0.99 4.35 10.13
C VAL A 80 1.58 3.39 11.15
N PRO A 81 1.60 3.76 12.43
CA PRO A 81 2.15 2.88 13.47
C PRO A 81 1.34 1.61 13.66
N ALA A 82 1.99 0.55 14.12
CA ALA A 82 1.33 -0.70 14.48
C ALA A 82 0.15 -0.41 15.40
N GLY A 83 -0.96 -1.12 15.18
CA GLY A 83 -2.17 -0.97 16.00
C GLY A 83 -3.08 0.19 15.60
N THR A 84 -2.74 0.94 14.56
CA THR A 84 -3.57 2.05 14.09
C THR A 84 -4.59 1.58 13.07
N PHE A 85 -5.87 1.67 13.41
CA PHE A 85 -6.96 1.38 12.47
C PHE A 85 -7.02 2.49 11.43
N HIS A 86 -6.95 2.13 10.15
CA HIS A 86 -6.82 3.14 9.09
C HIS A 86 -7.40 2.67 7.76
N ASN A 87 -7.62 3.64 6.87
CA ASN A 87 -8.00 3.41 5.49
C ASN A 87 -7.25 4.40 4.59
N VAL A 88 -7.06 4.02 3.33
CA VAL A 88 -6.45 4.87 2.30
C VAL A 88 -7.38 4.88 1.10
N ILE A 89 -7.81 6.05 0.68
CA ILE A 89 -8.78 6.23 -0.40
C ILE A 89 -8.17 7.11 -1.50
N ASN A 90 -8.30 6.71 -2.76
CA ASN A 90 -7.94 7.57 -3.89
C ASN A 90 -9.05 8.61 -4.09
N THR A 91 -8.80 9.83 -3.65
CA THR A 91 -9.76 10.96 -3.77
C THR A 91 -9.41 11.89 -4.94
N GLY A 92 -8.38 11.56 -5.71
CA GLY A 92 -7.98 12.35 -6.87
C GLY A 92 -8.79 12.00 -8.12
N ARG A 93 -8.45 12.69 -9.21
CA ARG A 93 -9.13 12.49 -10.50
C ARG A 93 -8.51 11.38 -11.34
N GLY A 94 -7.27 11.02 -11.07
CA GLY A 94 -6.55 10.01 -11.81
C GLY A 94 -6.07 8.89 -10.91
N LYS A 95 -5.15 8.10 -11.44
CA LYS A 95 -4.57 6.99 -10.68
C LYS A 95 -3.71 7.49 -9.53
N LEU A 96 -3.86 6.83 -8.39
CA LEU A 96 -3.00 7.04 -7.22
C LEU A 96 -1.90 6.00 -7.28
N LYS A 97 -0.66 6.46 -7.31
CA LYS A 97 0.50 5.57 -7.34
C LYS A 97 1.38 5.85 -6.14
N LEU A 98 1.65 4.81 -5.38
CA LEU A 98 2.40 4.90 -4.15
C LEU A 98 3.29 3.69 -3.98
N TYR A 99 4.31 3.82 -3.14
CA TYR A 99 5.00 2.65 -2.61
C TYR A 99 4.86 2.64 -1.10
N LYS A 100 4.98 1.49 -0.51
CA LYS A 100 4.89 1.34 0.92
C LYS A 100 5.91 0.33 1.42
N ILE A 101 6.27 0.48 2.68
CA ILE A 101 7.17 -0.43 3.36
C ILE A 101 6.43 -0.96 4.58
N TYR A 102 6.34 -2.28 4.68
CA TYR A 102 5.85 -2.96 5.87
C TYR A 102 7.05 -3.37 6.72
N SER A 103 6.99 -3.13 8.01
CA SER A 103 8.04 -3.53 8.94
C SER A 103 7.39 -4.16 10.18
N PRO A 104 7.46 -5.49 10.32
CA PRO A 104 8.00 -6.53 9.43
C PRO A 104 7.13 -6.81 8.20
N PRO A 105 7.54 -7.75 7.32
CA PRO A 105 6.75 -8.11 6.14
C PRO A 105 5.33 -8.56 6.47
N ASN A 106 4.37 -8.22 5.59
CA ASN A 106 2.95 -8.50 5.80
C ASN A 106 2.33 -9.43 4.76
N HIS A 107 2.85 -9.44 3.54
CA HIS A 107 2.34 -10.30 2.47
C HIS A 107 3.33 -11.41 2.15
N PRO A 108 2.83 -12.55 1.60
CA PRO A 108 3.75 -13.58 1.09
C PRO A 108 4.68 -12.98 0.04
N ASP A 109 5.91 -13.47 -0.01
CA ASP A 109 6.88 -13.03 -1.00
C ASP A 109 6.33 -13.24 -2.41
N GLY A 110 6.60 -12.29 -3.30
CA GLY A 110 6.16 -12.37 -4.68
C GLY A 110 4.68 -12.12 -4.92
N THR A 111 3.93 -11.67 -3.92
CA THR A 111 2.50 -11.37 -4.07
C THR A 111 2.27 -10.35 -5.18
N VAL A 112 1.33 -10.67 -6.09
CA VAL A 112 0.85 -9.76 -7.14
C VAL A 112 -0.67 -9.82 -7.17
N HIS A 113 -1.32 -8.67 -6.94
CA HIS A 113 -2.76 -8.51 -7.14
C HIS A 113 -2.92 -7.47 -8.26
N LYS A 114 -3.37 -7.93 -9.43
CA LYS A 114 -3.47 -7.03 -10.59
C LYS A 114 -4.57 -5.98 -10.44
N SER A 115 -5.61 -6.30 -9.67
CA SER A 115 -6.75 -5.41 -9.43
C SER A 115 -7.18 -5.45 -7.96
N LYS A 116 -7.98 -4.46 -7.56
CA LYS A 116 -8.60 -4.45 -6.23
C LYS A 116 -9.46 -5.71 -6.03
N ALA A 117 -10.19 -6.13 -7.07
CA ALA A 117 -11.01 -7.34 -7.02
C ALA A 117 -10.17 -8.59 -6.73
N ASP A 118 -8.99 -8.70 -7.36
CA ASP A 118 -8.07 -9.81 -7.10
C ASP A 118 -7.56 -9.80 -5.66
N ALA A 119 -7.27 -8.61 -5.13
CA ALA A 119 -6.82 -8.46 -3.74
C ALA A 119 -7.92 -8.88 -2.76
N ASP A 120 -9.16 -8.46 -3.00
CA ASP A 120 -10.30 -8.81 -2.16
C ASP A 120 -10.56 -10.31 -2.18
N LYS A 121 -10.45 -10.93 -3.36
CA LYS A 121 -10.62 -12.37 -3.51
C LYS A 121 -9.54 -13.15 -2.76
N ALA A 122 -8.29 -12.71 -2.84
CA ALA A 122 -7.18 -13.35 -2.14
C ALA A 122 -7.36 -13.26 -0.62
N GLU A 123 -7.81 -12.12 -0.11
CA GLU A 123 -8.08 -11.93 1.31
C GLU A 123 -9.24 -12.83 1.77
N GLU A 124 -10.30 -12.92 0.97
CA GLU A 124 -11.45 -13.79 1.25
C GLU A 124 -11.02 -15.25 1.31
N GLU A 125 -10.22 -15.72 0.34
CA GLU A 125 -9.68 -17.08 0.33
C GLU A 125 -8.80 -17.35 1.54
N HIS A 126 -8.00 -16.35 1.95
CA HIS A 126 -7.12 -16.45 3.12
C HIS A 126 -7.94 -16.59 4.41
N HIS A 127 -9.03 -15.83 4.53
CA HIS A 127 -9.90 -15.88 5.70
C HIS A 127 -10.77 -17.12 5.78
N SER A 128 -10.98 -17.83 4.67
CA SER A 128 -11.80 -19.04 4.65
C SER A 128 -11.03 -20.29 5.08
N HIS A 129 -9.79 -20.14 5.42
CA HIS A 129 -8.93 -21.22 5.94
C HIS A 129 -8.63 -20.97 7.43
#